data_e98a5a23c6b2e1e1490e3423f0ba20dd
#
_entry.id   e98a5a23c6b2e1e1490e3423f0ba20dd
#
_cell.length_a   1.000
_cell.length_b   1.000
_cell.length_c   1.000
_cell.angle_alpha   90.00
_cell.angle_beta   90.00
_cell.angle_gamma   90.00
#
_symmetry.space_group_name_H-M   'P 1'
#
loop_
_entity.id
_entity.type
_entity.pdbx_description
1 polymer ?
#
loop_
_entity_poly.entity_id
_entity_poly.type
_entity_poly.pdbx_seq_one_letter_code
_entity_poly.pdbx_strand_id
1 'polypeptide(L)'
;MRYEYKVSESWIGTLGILARRLAVVALLCGFCLDASAGNQKEEAMADSVRLALSKAITDSRPPNLQFSDIKDRINYLYWRGEMSERLKSKLPDLQVRQEFLHTVWYEAKRAGLDPQMVLGLIQVESGFHKYAVSPVGARGYMQVMPFWTRTIGDGDPQKLFDMQTNLRYGCSVLRMYIDMEAGDLYLALGRYNGSRGQAEYPNAVRAAWKKWDYKE
;
A
#
# COMPACT_ATOMS: atom_id res chain seq x y z
N MET A 1 -32.43 17.86 68.75
CA MET A 1 -32.06 18.60 67.52
C MET A 1 -31.55 17.60 66.48
N ARG A 2 -32.31 17.31 65.41
CA ARG A 2 -31.89 16.46 64.31
C ARG A 2 -31.46 17.39 63.16
N TYR A 3 -30.25 17.30 62.76
CA TYR A 3 -29.80 17.96 61.52
C TYR A 3 -29.99 17.04 60.35
N GLU A 4 -30.93 17.43 59.44
CA GLU A 4 -31.06 16.79 58.12
C GLU A 4 -30.06 17.42 57.17
N TYR A 5 -29.19 16.60 56.61
CA TYR A 5 -28.32 17.00 55.53
C TYR A 5 -29.07 16.87 54.18
N LYS A 6 -29.40 18.02 53.57
CA LYS A 6 -29.86 18.08 52.18
C LYS A 6 -28.71 17.85 51.22
N VAL A 7 -28.63 16.68 50.61
CA VAL A 7 -27.69 16.44 49.52
C VAL A 7 -28.27 17.11 48.29
N SER A 8 -27.55 18.06 47.66
CA SER A 8 -28.02 18.78 46.49
C SER A 8 -27.94 17.88 45.25
N GLU A 9 -29.02 17.79 44.50
CA GLU A 9 -29.22 16.98 43.28
C GLU A 9 -28.30 17.39 42.08
N SER A 10 -27.44 18.41 42.25
CA SER A 10 -26.62 18.95 41.15
C SER A 10 -25.44 18.07 40.71
N TRP A 11 -25.05 17.07 41.51
CA TRP A 11 -23.89 16.22 41.24
C TRP A 11 -24.19 15.01 40.36
N ILE A 12 -25.44 14.60 40.24
CA ILE A 12 -25.84 13.42 39.44
C ILE A 12 -25.84 13.72 37.92
N GLY A 13 -26.13 14.98 37.55
CA GLY A 13 -26.17 15.41 36.16
C GLY A 13 -24.78 15.50 35.48
N THR A 14 -23.78 15.94 36.26
CA THR A 14 -22.39 16.14 35.76
C THR A 14 -21.65 14.82 35.53
N LEU A 15 -21.84 13.85 36.43
CA LEU A 15 -21.27 12.50 36.27
C LEU A 15 -21.83 11.73 35.05
N GLY A 16 -23.12 11.89 34.73
CA GLY A 16 -23.76 11.28 33.57
C GLY A 16 -23.25 11.84 32.24
N ILE A 17 -22.94 13.13 32.16
CA ILE A 17 -22.39 13.77 30.95
C ILE A 17 -20.93 13.42 30.75
N LEU A 18 -20.12 13.31 31.82
CA LEU A 18 -18.72 12.86 31.72
C LEU A 18 -18.60 11.38 31.29
N ALA A 19 -19.45 10.52 31.84
CA ALA A 19 -19.49 9.11 31.49
C ALA A 19 -19.92 8.89 30.01
N ARG A 20 -20.88 9.68 29.49
CA ARG A 20 -21.29 9.63 28.08
C ARG A 20 -20.20 10.15 27.14
N ARG A 21 -19.46 11.19 27.52
CA ARG A 21 -18.36 11.71 26.71
C ARG A 21 -17.15 10.75 26.67
N LEU A 22 -16.84 10.08 27.77
CA LEU A 22 -15.81 9.03 27.82
C LEU A 22 -16.21 7.78 26.99
N ALA A 23 -17.48 7.38 27.00
CA ALA A 23 -17.95 6.27 26.17
C ALA A 23 -17.90 6.57 24.67
N VAL A 24 -18.20 7.81 24.24
CA VAL A 24 -18.10 8.23 22.83
C VAL A 24 -16.64 8.32 22.37
N VAL A 25 -15.72 8.77 23.23
CA VAL A 25 -14.28 8.79 22.92
C VAL A 25 -13.72 7.38 22.84
N ALA A 26 -14.15 6.46 23.70
CA ALA A 26 -13.74 5.06 23.65
C ALA A 26 -14.28 4.32 22.39
N LEU A 27 -15.49 4.70 21.90
CA LEU A 27 -16.04 4.12 20.66
C LEU A 27 -15.34 4.64 19.39
N LEU A 28 -14.76 5.84 19.42
CA LEU A 28 -14.01 6.41 18.28
C LEU A 28 -12.56 5.94 18.22
N CYS A 29 -11.98 5.44 19.31
CA CYS A 29 -10.64 4.82 19.31
C CYS A 29 -10.63 3.33 18.94
N GLY A 30 -11.79 2.69 18.79
CA GLY A 30 -11.92 1.24 18.55
C GLY A 30 -11.82 0.78 17.09
N PHE A 31 -11.57 1.67 16.13
CA PHE A 31 -11.36 1.32 14.71
C PHE A 31 -9.98 1.74 14.19
N CYS A 32 -8.93 1.46 14.96
CA CYS A 32 -7.66 1.17 14.32
C CYS A 32 -7.79 -0.24 13.71
N LEU A 33 -8.24 -0.31 12.45
CA LEU A 33 -8.01 -1.47 11.61
C LEU A 33 -6.49 -1.58 11.50
N ASP A 34 -5.89 -2.42 12.34
CA ASP A 34 -4.54 -2.94 12.10
C ASP A 34 -4.62 -3.77 10.80
N ALA A 35 -4.63 -3.09 9.67
CA ALA A 35 -4.23 -3.70 8.43
C ALA A 35 -2.76 -4.05 8.63
N SER A 36 -2.47 -5.27 9.06
CA SER A 36 -1.11 -5.79 9.14
C SER A 36 -0.52 -5.77 7.74
N ALA A 37 0.08 -4.64 7.38
CA ALA A 37 0.74 -4.47 6.10
C ALA A 37 1.98 -5.36 6.05
N GLY A 38 2.22 -6.02 4.90
CA GLY A 38 3.48 -6.68 4.61
C GLY A 38 3.73 -7.99 5.37
N ASN A 39 2.79 -8.92 5.38
CA ASN A 39 2.98 -10.25 5.99
C ASN A 39 3.15 -11.36 4.92
N GLN A 40 3.82 -11.05 3.81
CA GLN A 40 4.13 -12.02 2.75
C GLN A 40 4.84 -13.24 3.33
N LYS A 41 4.45 -14.43 2.88
CA LYS A 41 5.07 -15.69 3.28
C LYS A 41 6.05 -16.16 2.22
N GLU A 42 7.18 -16.73 2.66
CA GLU A 42 8.09 -17.41 1.75
C GLU A 42 7.44 -18.73 1.34
N GLU A 43 7.17 -18.87 0.05
CA GLU A 43 6.55 -20.09 -0.53
C GLU A 43 7.55 -20.77 -1.48
N ALA A 44 7.44 -22.09 -1.60
CA ALA A 44 8.21 -22.83 -2.58
C ALA A 44 7.85 -22.35 -3.99
N MET A 45 8.87 -22.08 -4.79
CA MET A 45 8.74 -21.51 -6.14
C MET A 45 9.46 -22.39 -7.15
N ALA A 46 8.83 -22.63 -8.30
CA ALA A 46 9.49 -23.31 -9.41
C ALA A 46 10.73 -22.51 -9.89
N ASP A 47 11.79 -23.22 -10.25
CA ASP A 47 13.04 -22.60 -10.68
C ASP A 47 12.88 -21.66 -11.87
N SER A 48 12.01 -22.01 -12.83
CA SER A 48 11.68 -21.17 -13.99
C SER A 48 11.05 -19.82 -13.57
N VAL A 49 10.15 -19.85 -12.60
CA VAL A 49 9.49 -18.63 -12.06
C VAL A 49 10.52 -17.79 -11.31
N ARG A 50 11.35 -18.42 -10.47
CA ARG A 50 12.43 -17.74 -9.74
C ARG A 50 13.40 -17.05 -10.71
N LEU A 51 13.81 -17.74 -11.77
CA LEU A 51 14.71 -17.18 -12.78
C LEU A 51 14.11 -15.99 -13.53
N ALA A 52 12.82 -16.08 -13.90
CA ALA A 52 12.12 -15.00 -14.57
C ALA A 52 12.00 -13.75 -13.68
N LEU A 53 11.65 -13.94 -12.41
CA LEU A 53 11.61 -12.85 -11.42
C LEU A 53 13.00 -12.24 -11.17
N SER A 54 14.03 -13.07 -10.98
CA SER A 54 15.39 -12.59 -10.78
C SER A 54 15.89 -11.75 -11.96
N LYS A 55 15.61 -12.18 -13.20
CA LYS A 55 15.91 -11.39 -14.40
C LYS A 55 15.14 -10.06 -14.40
N ALA A 56 13.89 -10.05 -13.98
CA ALA A 56 13.09 -8.83 -13.89
C ALA A 56 13.64 -7.86 -12.83
N ILE A 57 14.13 -8.37 -11.69
CA ILE A 57 14.68 -7.57 -10.59
C ILE A 57 16.06 -7.01 -10.93
N THR A 58 16.95 -7.79 -11.54
CA THR A 58 18.33 -7.38 -11.85
C THR A 58 18.44 -6.33 -12.96
N ASP A 59 17.37 -6.06 -13.69
CA ASP A 59 17.33 -4.96 -14.66
C ASP A 59 17.32 -3.60 -13.95
N SER A 60 18.51 -3.05 -13.72
CA SER A 60 18.71 -1.78 -13.00
C SER A 60 18.55 -0.53 -13.88
N ARG A 61 18.10 -0.67 -15.12
CA ARG A 61 17.88 0.47 -16.01
C ARG A 61 16.87 1.44 -15.41
N PRO A 62 17.14 2.77 -15.50
CA PRO A 62 16.18 3.76 -15.04
C PRO A 62 14.87 3.67 -15.84
N PRO A 63 13.75 4.12 -15.28
CA PRO A 63 12.48 4.15 -15.99
C PRO A 63 12.58 4.92 -17.31
N ASN A 64 12.37 4.24 -18.41
CA ASN A 64 12.32 4.83 -19.75
C ASN A 64 11.00 4.47 -20.39
N LEU A 65 10.04 5.40 -20.33
CA LEU A 65 8.70 5.18 -20.87
C LEU A 65 8.74 5.18 -22.40
N GLN A 66 8.24 4.09 -22.98
CA GLN A 66 7.94 3.99 -24.39
C GLN A 66 6.43 4.09 -24.57
N PHE A 67 5.99 4.91 -25.50
CA PHE A 67 4.57 5.08 -25.83
C PHE A 67 4.33 4.55 -27.22
N SER A 68 3.22 3.84 -27.41
CA SER A 68 2.83 3.28 -28.71
C SER A 68 2.50 4.38 -29.71
N ASP A 69 1.93 5.48 -29.23
CA ASP A 69 1.59 6.66 -30.02
C ASP A 69 1.53 7.94 -29.19
N ILE A 70 1.16 9.04 -29.85
CA ILE A 70 1.06 10.37 -29.22
C ILE A 70 -0.12 10.41 -28.23
N LYS A 71 -1.19 9.69 -28.45
CA LYS A 71 -2.36 9.64 -27.57
C LYS A 71 -1.98 9.01 -26.25
N ASP A 72 -1.30 7.87 -26.25
CA ASP A 72 -0.80 7.21 -25.02
C ASP A 72 0.10 8.14 -24.21
N ARG A 73 0.98 8.88 -24.91
CA ARG A 73 1.84 9.87 -24.24
C ARG A 73 1.03 11.00 -23.60
N ILE A 74 0.03 11.51 -24.29
CA ILE A 74 -0.85 12.57 -23.78
C ILE A 74 -1.63 12.04 -22.55
N ASN A 75 -2.21 10.87 -22.63
CA ASN A 75 -2.94 10.23 -21.54
C ASN A 75 -2.05 10.05 -20.30
N TYR A 76 -0.82 9.60 -20.48
CA TYR A 76 0.16 9.53 -19.39
C TYR A 76 0.41 10.91 -18.75
N LEU A 77 0.56 11.96 -19.54
CA LEU A 77 0.84 13.31 -19.01
C LEU A 77 -0.34 13.85 -18.20
N TYR A 78 -1.57 13.66 -18.67
CA TYR A 78 -2.78 14.04 -17.93
C TYR A 78 -2.92 13.22 -16.65
N TRP A 79 -2.78 11.88 -16.74
CA TRP A 79 -2.79 11.02 -15.57
C TRP A 79 -1.76 11.45 -14.52
N ARG A 80 -0.52 11.71 -14.95
CA ARG A 80 0.55 12.12 -14.03
C ARG A 80 0.24 13.47 -13.37
N GLY A 81 -0.32 14.40 -14.11
CA GLY A 81 -0.75 15.70 -13.57
C GLY A 81 -1.82 15.54 -12.50
N GLU A 82 -2.88 14.81 -12.79
CA GLU A 82 -3.98 14.55 -11.85
C GLU A 82 -3.50 13.80 -10.60
N MET A 83 -2.74 12.72 -10.77
CA MET A 83 -2.20 11.95 -9.63
C MET A 83 -1.23 12.79 -8.79
N SER A 84 -0.49 13.71 -9.42
CA SER A 84 0.40 14.63 -8.71
C SER A 84 -0.37 15.55 -7.77
N GLU A 85 -1.51 16.11 -8.20
CA GLU A 85 -2.34 16.94 -7.33
C GLU A 85 -2.94 16.12 -6.17
N ARG A 86 -3.44 14.92 -6.44
CA ARG A 86 -4.00 14.03 -5.39
C ARG A 86 -2.94 13.60 -4.36
N LEU A 87 -1.69 13.47 -4.75
CA LEU A 87 -0.57 13.06 -3.88
C LEU A 87 0.10 14.22 -3.14
N LYS A 88 -0.26 15.47 -3.41
CA LYS A 88 0.44 16.66 -2.90
C LYS A 88 0.57 16.69 -1.37
N SER A 89 -0.45 16.23 -0.65
CA SER A 89 -0.43 16.17 0.82
C SER A 89 0.45 15.04 1.37
N LYS A 90 0.69 13.97 0.60
CA LYS A 90 1.49 12.81 0.99
C LYS A 90 2.95 12.92 0.56
N LEU A 91 3.19 13.48 -0.62
CA LEU A 91 4.50 13.73 -1.21
C LEU A 91 4.58 15.22 -1.58
N PRO A 92 4.86 16.14 -0.63
CA PRO A 92 4.81 17.58 -0.86
C PRO A 92 5.87 18.09 -1.85
N ASP A 93 7.04 17.47 -1.92
CA ASP A 93 8.08 17.79 -2.89
C ASP A 93 7.63 17.41 -4.30
N LEU A 94 7.58 18.40 -5.21
CA LEU A 94 7.10 18.19 -6.57
C LEU A 94 8.02 17.28 -7.38
N GLN A 95 9.33 17.40 -7.23
CA GLN A 95 10.28 16.61 -8.00
C GLN A 95 10.21 15.15 -7.57
N VAL A 96 10.23 14.88 -6.26
CA VAL A 96 10.06 13.53 -5.71
C VAL A 96 8.74 12.92 -6.14
N ARG A 97 7.64 13.70 -6.12
CA ARG A 97 6.31 13.25 -6.53
C ARG A 97 6.24 12.89 -8.02
N GLN A 98 6.86 13.70 -8.88
CA GLN A 98 6.92 13.44 -10.32
C GLN A 98 7.76 12.19 -10.63
N GLU A 99 8.90 12.02 -9.98
CA GLU A 99 9.75 10.84 -10.09
C GLU A 99 9.02 9.58 -9.60
N PHE A 100 8.34 9.68 -8.46
CA PHE A 100 7.54 8.58 -7.89
C PHE A 100 6.44 8.12 -8.88
N LEU A 101 5.64 9.04 -9.41
CA LEU A 101 4.58 8.71 -10.36
C LEU A 101 5.11 8.14 -11.67
N HIS A 102 6.23 8.68 -12.16
CA HIS A 102 6.92 8.15 -13.32
C HIS A 102 7.36 6.69 -13.11
N THR A 103 7.94 6.42 -11.94
CA THR A 103 8.42 5.08 -11.58
C THR A 103 7.26 4.11 -11.34
N VAL A 104 6.18 4.54 -10.66
CA VAL A 104 4.97 3.72 -10.49
C VAL A 104 4.38 3.33 -11.84
N TRP A 105 4.21 4.30 -12.75
CA TRP A 105 3.69 4.01 -14.08
C TRP A 105 4.56 2.98 -14.81
N TYR A 106 5.87 3.21 -14.83
CA TYR A 106 6.82 2.33 -15.50
C TYR A 106 6.78 0.90 -14.95
N GLU A 107 6.93 0.72 -13.63
CA GLU A 107 7.00 -0.61 -13.02
C GLU A 107 5.64 -1.33 -13.05
N ALA A 108 4.53 -0.61 -12.92
CA ALA A 108 3.20 -1.18 -13.10
C ALA A 108 2.98 -1.68 -14.53
N LYS A 109 3.21 -0.84 -15.54
CA LYS A 109 3.05 -1.23 -16.95
C LYS A 109 3.99 -2.37 -17.34
N ARG A 110 5.23 -2.35 -16.86
CA ARG A 110 6.20 -3.42 -17.07
C ARG A 110 5.74 -4.76 -16.50
N ALA A 111 5.05 -4.74 -15.37
CA ALA A 111 4.48 -5.93 -14.74
C ALA A 111 3.07 -6.28 -15.27
N GLY A 112 2.53 -5.54 -16.24
CA GLY A 112 1.15 -5.74 -16.74
C GLY A 112 0.08 -5.42 -15.69
N LEU A 113 0.35 -4.43 -14.81
CA LEU A 113 -0.56 -3.97 -13.77
C LEU A 113 -1.14 -2.60 -14.12
N ASP A 114 -2.30 -2.29 -13.55
CA ASP A 114 -2.88 -0.95 -13.58
C ASP A 114 -2.12 -0.04 -12.61
N PRO A 115 -1.53 1.11 -13.06
CA PRO A 115 -0.85 2.06 -12.19
C PRO A 115 -1.73 2.61 -11.06
N GLN A 116 -3.03 2.77 -11.29
CA GLN A 116 -3.99 3.26 -10.30
C GLN A 116 -4.23 2.22 -9.20
N MET A 117 -4.29 0.95 -9.56
CA MET A 117 -4.35 -0.16 -8.60
C MET A 117 -3.08 -0.23 -7.76
N VAL A 118 -1.90 -0.03 -8.36
CA VAL A 118 -0.62 0.01 -7.64
C VAL A 118 -0.59 1.19 -6.66
N LEU A 119 -1.10 2.38 -7.03
CA LEU A 119 -1.26 3.50 -6.09
C LEU A 119 -2.18 3.16 -4.93
N GLY A 120 -3.29 2.47 -5.19
CA GLY A 120 -4.21 1.98 -4.16
C GLY A 120 -3.54 1.01 -3.18
N LEU A 121 -2.74 0.09 -3.69
CA LEU A 121 -1.96 -0.85 -2.88
C LEU A 121 -0.92 -0.11 -2.03
N ILE A 122 -0.13 0.81 -2.60
CA ILE A 122 0.86 1.61 -1.88
C ILE A 122 0.20 2.44 -0.76
N GLN A 123 -1.01 2.96 -1.01
CA GLN A 123 -1.76 3.68 0.02
C GLN A 123 -2.07 2.79 1.22
N VAL A 124 -2.44 1.54 1.01
CA VAL A 124 -2.75 0.57 2.08
C VAL A 124 -1.48 0.11 2.78
N GLU A 125 -0.41 -0.17 2.02
CA GLU A 125 0.84 -0.73 2.55
C GLU A 125 1.64 0.27 3.40
N SER A 126 1.83 1.47 2.90
CA SER A 126 2.75 2.43 3.53
C SER A 126 2.17 3.84 3.70
N GLY A 127 0.99 4.12 3.14
CA GLY A 127 0.49 5.50 3.05
C GLY A 127 1.45 6.43 2.30
N PHE A 128 2.23 5.91 1.36
CA PHE A 128 3.28 6.60 0.58
C PHE A 128 4.54 6.96 1.36
N HIS A 129 4.85 6.26 2.47
CA HIS A 129 6.07 6.48 3.22
C HIS A 129 7.23 5.62 2.68
N LYS A 130 8.25 6.29 2.14
CA LYS A 130 9.43 5.64 1.53
C LYS A 130 10.17 4.70 2.50
N TYR A 131 10.28 5.10 3.76
CA TYR A 131 11.04 4.37 4.78
C TYR A 131 10.15 3.61 5.76
N ALA A 132 8.93 3.28 5.36
CA ALA A 132 8.03 2.47 6.18
C ALA A 132 8.65 1.11 6.48
N VAL A 133 8.53 0.67 7.75
CA VAL A 133 8.92 -0.67 8.20
C VAL A 133 7.79 -1.22 9.06
N SER A 134 7.27 -2.38 8.69
CA SER A 134 6.23 -3.05 9.48
C SER A 134 6.81 -3.79 10.69
N PRO A 135 5.99 -4.19 11.68
CA PRO A 135 6.44 -5.00 12.81
C PRO A 135 7.11 -6.32 12.41
N VAL A 136 6.74 -6.88 11.24
CA VAL A 136 7.32 -8.11 10.68
C VAL A 136 8.50 -7.84 9.75
N GLY A 137 8.91 -6.57 9.58
CA GLY A 137 10.10 -6.17 8.84
C GLY A 137 9.88 -5.92 7.34
N ALA A 138 8.65 -5.85 6.86
CA ALA A 138 8.36 -5.42 5.49
C ALA A 138 8.80 -3.97 5.26
N ARG A 139 9.27 -3.61 4.06
CA ARG A 139 9.98 -2.35 3.81
C ARG A 139 9.46 -1.56 2.62
N GLY A 140 9.47 -0.25 2.79
CA GLY A 140 9.28 0.74 1.73
C GLY A 140 7.84 0.90 1.25
N TYR A 141 7.67 1.54 0.11
CA TYR A 141 6.37 1.91 -0.45
C TYR A 141 5.38 0.76 -0.57
N MET A 142 5.82 -0.38 -1.08
CA MET A 142 4.99 -1.57 -1.31
C MET A 142 5.16 -2.65 -0.23
N GLN A 143 5.81 -2.33 0.90
CA GLN A 143 6.01 -3.23 2.04
C GLN A 143 6.51 -4.62 1.63
N VAL A 144 7.61 -4.63 0.89
CA VAL A 144 8.25 -5.86 0.41
C VAL A 144 9.01 -6.53 1.54
N MET A 145 8.80 -7.84 1.72
CA MET A 145 9.51 -8.63 2.74
C MET A 145 10.98 -8.85 2.36
N PRO A 146 11.93 -8.71 3.33
CA PRO A 146 13.37 -8.86 3.08
C PRO A 146 13.80 -10.19 2.47
N PHE A 147 13.09 -11.30 2.70
CA PHE A 147 13.45 -12.58 2.12
C PHE A 147 13.45 -12.57 0.58
N TRP A 148 12.62 -11.70 -0.05
CA TRP A 148 12.59 -11.57 -1.49
C TRP A 148 13.94 -11.16 -2.08
N THR A 149 14.74 -10.35 -1.36
CA THR A 149 16.06 -9.95 -1.86
C THR A 149 17.01 -11.15 -1.96
N ARG A 150 16.88 -12.15 -1.07
CA ARG A 150 17.65 -13.39 -1.13
C ARG A 150 17.10 -14.37 -2.17
N THR A 151 15.78 -14.42 -2.32
CA THR A 151 15.11 -15.41 -3.19
C THR A 151 15.28 -15.06 -4.68
N ILE A 152 15.15 -13.78 -5.04
CA ILE A 152 15.11 -13.33 -6.45
C ILE A 152 16.06 -12.14 -6.75
N GLY A 153 16.84 -11.65 -5.80
CA GLY A 153 17.70 -10.49 -5.94
C GLY A 153 19.16 -10.76 -5.55
N ASP A 154 19.82 -9.72 -5.06
CA ASP A 154 21.23 -9.71 -4.67
C ASP A 154 21.47 -9.94 -3.17
N GLY A 155 20.43 -10.16 -2.40
CA GLY A 155 20.49 -10.43 -0.97
C GLY A 155 20.54 -9.18 -0.07
N ASP A 156 20.58 -7.97 -0.64
CA ASP A 156 20.65 -6.74 0.15
C ASP A 156 19.25 -6.15 0.46
N PRO A 157 18.75 -6.32 1.70
CA PRO A 157 17.43 -5.82 2.07
C PRO A 157 17.40 -4.30 2.28
N GLN A 158 18.53 -3.59 2.31
CA GLN A 158 18.55 -2.12 2.40
C GLN A 158 18.09 -1.47 1.09
N LYS A 159 18.34 -2.15 -0.03
CA LYS A 159 17.87 -1.70 -1.35
C LYS A 159 16.34 -1.62 -1.48
N LEU A 160 15.59 -2.26 -0.59
CA LEU A 160 14.13 -2.09 -0.53
C LEU A 160 13.67 -0.69 -0.08
N PHE A 161 14.58 0.18 0.35
CA PHE A 161 14.30 1.60 0.57
C PHE A 161 14.61 2.48 -0.66
N ASP A 162 15.25 1.93 -1.69
CA ASP A 162 15.32 2.59 -2.99
C ASP A 162 13.94 2.54 -3.68
N MET A 163 13.52 3.67 -4.23
CA MET A 163 12.17 3.82 -4.81
C MET A 163 11.94 2.84 -5.96
N GLN A 164 12.82 2.85 -6.94
CA GLN A 164 12.67 2.01 -8.13
C GLN A 164 12.76 0.52 -7.77
N THR A 165 13.72 0.16 -6.96
CA THR A 165 13.92 -1.22 -6.49
C THR A 165 12.68 -1.72 -5.75
N ASN A 166 12.13 -0.95 -4.82
CA ASN A 166 10.95 -1.34 -4.05
C ASN A 166 9.72 -1.56 -4.95
N LEU A 167 9.43 -0.60 -5.84
CA LEU A 167 8.30 -0.69 -6.77
C LEU A 167 8.48 -1.86 -7.74
N ARG A 168 9.69 -2.13 -8.20
CA ARG A 168 10.01 -3.27 -9.06
C ARG A 168 9.74 -4.60 -8.38
N TYR A 169 10.24 -4.80 -7.16
CA TYR A 169 9.95 -6.00 -6.37
C TYR A 169 8.46 -6.15 -6.13
N GLY A 170 7.80 -5.11 -5.62
CA GLY A 170 6.38 -5.16 -5.28
C GLY A 170 5.50 -5.49 -6.49
N CYS A 171 5.70 -4.81 -7.63
CA CYS A 171 4.95 -5.08 -8.85
C CYS A 171 5.22 -6.49 -9.41
N SER A 172 6.49 -6.95 -9.40
CA SER A 172 6.86 -8.28 -9.91
C SER A 172 6.27 -9.39 -9.04
N VAL A 173 6.33 -9.25 -7.71
CA VAL A 173 5.75 -10.20 -6.76
C VAL A 173 4.23 -10.24 -6.87
N LEU A 174 3.59 -9.07 -6.97
CA LEU A 174 2.13 -9.03 -7.16
C LEU A 174 1.71 -9.69 -8.49
N ARG A 175 2.43 -9.41 -9.59
CA ARG A 175 2.17 -10.07 -10.89
C ARG A 175 2.30 -11.58 -10.79
N MET A 176 3.35 -12.07 -10.16
CA MET A 176 3.52 -13.50 -9.89
C MET A 176 2.32 -14.09 -9.14
N TYR A 177 1.84 -13.43 -8.08
CA TYR A 177 0.68 -13.93 -7.36
C TYR A 177 -0.61 -13.89 -8.18
N ILE A 178 -0.79 -12.89 -9.05
CA ILE A 178 -1.92 -12.87 -9.98
C ILE A 178 -1.85 -14.06 -10.94
N ASP A 179 -0.67 -14.39 -11.44
CA ASP A 179 -0.47 -15.55 -12.32
C ASP A 179 -0.73 -16.87 -11.60
N MET A 180 -0.24 -17.01 -10.35
CA MET A 180 -0.49 -18.18 -9.49
C MET A 180 -1.99 -18.39 -9.17
N GLU A 181 -2.77 -17.32 -9.07
CA GLU A 181 -4.20 -17.35 -8.82
C GLU A 181 -5.04 -17.28 -10.13
N ALA A 182 -4.43 -17.65 -11.26
CA ALA A 182 -5.10 -17.68 -12.57
C ALA A 182 -5.83 -16.38 -12.94
N GLY A 183 -5.30 -15.23 -12.53
CA GLY A 183 -5.87 -13.90 -12.77
C GLY A 183 -6.81 -13.40 -11.66
N ASP A 184 -7.12 -14.20 -10.65
CA ASP A 184 -7.95 -13.76 -9.51
C ASP A 184 -7.19 -12.74 -8.65
N LEU A 185 -7.46 -11.47 -8.90
CA LEU A 185 -6.85 -10.35 -8.17
C LEU A 185 -7.18 -10.36 -6.67
N TYR A 186 -8.38 -10.82 -6.28
CA TYR A 186 -8.76 -10.87 -4.87
C TYR A 186 -7.90 -11.85 -4.08
N LEU A 187 -7.73 -13.07 -4.61
CA LEU A 187 -6.88 -14.09 -4.00
C LEU A 187 -5.40 -13.68 -4.05
N ALA A 188 -4.95 -13.08 -5.16
CA ALA A 188 -3.59 -12.58 -5.32
C ALA A 188 -3.23 -11.49 -4.30
N LEU A 189 -4.11 -10.52 -4.07
CA LEU A 189 -3.94 -9.50 -3.04
C LEU A 189 -3.86 -10.13 -1.64
N GLY A 190 -4.72 -11.12 -1.36
CA GLY A 190 -4.64 -11.87 -0.11
C GLY A 190 -3.30 -12.60 0.05
N ARG A 191 -2.74 -13.22 -1.02
CA ARG A 191 -1.38 -13.79 -0.98
C ARG A 191 -0.33 -12.74 -0.72
N TYR A 192 -0.42 -11.61 -1.43
CA TYR A 192 0.53 -10.51 -1.26
C TYR A 192 0.63 -10.04 0.19
N ASN A 193 -0.49 -9.97 0.89
CA ASN A 193 -0.52 -9.61 2.31
C ASN A 193 -0.28 -10.80 3.26
N GLY A 194 -0.27 -12.05 2.78
CA GLY A 194 -0.21 -13.26 3.63
C GLY A 194 -1.54 -13.65 4.29
N SER A 195 -2.66 -13.09 3.81
CA SER A 195 -4.02 -13.32 4.31
C SER A 195 -4.94 -13.91 3.23
N ARG A 196 -4.42 -14.85 2.41
CA ARG A 196 -5.15 -15.46 1.30
C ARG A 196 -6.53 -15.96 1.73
N GLY A 197 -7.56 -15.54 0.99
CA GLY A 197 -8.96 -15.90 1.27
C GLY A 197 -9.65 -15.04 2.32
N GLN A 198 -8.96 -14.13 3.00
CA GLN A 198 -9.55 -13.16 3.92
C GLN A 198 -9.93 -11.87 3.17
N ALA A 199 -11.05 -11.26 3.57
CA ALA A 199 -11.67 -10.17 2.83
C ALA A 199 -11.06 -8.79 3.11
N GLU A 200 -10.50 -8.60 4.28
CA GLU A 200 -10.11 -7.30 4.83
C GLU A 200 -9.12 -6.58 3.91
N TYR A 201 -8.01 -7.23 3.61
CA TYR A 201 -6.95 -6.61 2.82
C TYR A 201 -7.34 -6.39 1.34
N PRO A 202 -7.86 -7.39 0.60
CA PRO A 202 -8.30 -7.16 -0.78
C PRO A 202 -9.36 -6.07 -0.88
N ASN A 203 -10.30 -6.00 0.07
CA ASN A 203 -11.32 -4.96 0.09
C ASN A 203 -10.73 -3.58 0.39
N ALA A 204 -9.76 -3.48 1.30
CA ALA A 204 -9.05 -2.22 1.59
C ALA A 204 -8.31 -1.70 0.35
N VAL A 205 -7.56 -2.57 -0.36
CA VAL A 205 -6.86 -2.19 -1.60
C VAL A 205 -7.85 -1.77 -2.68
N ARG A 206 -8.95 -2.49 -2.89
CA ARG A 206 -9.99 -2.12 -3.87
C ARG A 206 -10.67 -0.79 -3.54
N ALA A 207 -10.94 -0.53 -2.25
CA ALA A 207 -11.50 0.74 -1.80
C ALA A 207 -10.51 1.90 -2.00
N ALA A 208 -9.21 1.67 -1.75
CA ALA A 208 -8.16 2.64 -2.04
C ALA A 208 -8.01 2.87 -3.54
N TRP A 209 -7.99 1.82 -4.35
CA TRP A 209 -7.91 1.92 -5.82
C TRP A 209 -9.00 2.81 -6.41
N LYS A 210 -10.26 2.67 -5.96
CA LYS A 210 -11.37 3.55 -6.39
C LYS A 210 -11.09 5.04 -6.17
N LYS A 211 -10.27 5.41 -5.18
CA LYS A 211 -9.88 6.80 -4.93
C LYS A 211 -8.86 7.32 -5.95
N TRP A 212 -8.16 6.42 -6.63
CA TRP A 212 -7.17 6.72 -7.67
C TRP A 212 -7.75 6.56 -9.07
N ASP A 213 -9.03 6.19 -9.19
CA ASP A 213 -9.69 6.02 -10.49
C ASP A 213 -9.57 7.32 -11.31
N TYR A 214 -9.05 7.17 -12.50
CA TYR A 214 -8.89 8.23 -13.48
C TYR A 214 -9.52 7.77 -14.77
N LYS A 215 -10.54 8.49 -15.21
CA LYS A 215 -11.22 8.24 -16.49
C LYS A 215 -10.62 9.17 -17.53
N GLU A 216 -10.17 8.59 -18.61
CA GLU A 216 -9.74 9.31 -19.82
C GLU A 216 -10.89 10.08 -20.47
#